data_7146d75eacfe275a70f954f0935664d7
#
_entry.id   7146d75eacfe275a70f954f0935664d7
#
_cell.length_a   1.000
_cell.length_b   1.000
_cell.length_c   1.000
_cell.angle_alpha   90.00
_cell.angle_beta   90.00
_cell.angle_gamma   90.00
#
_symmetry.space_group_name_H-M   'P 1'
#
loop_
_entity.id
_entity.type
_entity.pdbx_description
1 polymer ?
#
loop_
_entity_poly.entity_id
_entity_poly.type
_entity_poly.pdbx_seq_one_letter_code
_entity_poly.pdbx_strand_id
1 'polypeptide(L)'
;MKDVKEKFRNIDIWSFDGKGDINNILKFQSIFNITLPNTYRELMTRYNNPKFEQDTFDFYDLYHKRESLASFGFDGFNSQYENIYNQFIYSDEDGYENVYSFAHTSEGNWLCFDYRDSPTTSEPKISLVIHDEYNDEIGKWLILPVANNLDDVLDSLYDFNERYPD
;
A
#
# COMPACT_ATOMS: atom_id res chain seq x y z
N MET A 1 15.08 -6.19 17.98
CA MET A 1 14.52 -4.84 17.80
C MET A 1 15.42 -4.05 16.86
N LYS A 2 14.87 -3.41 15.85
CA LYS A 2 15.62 -2.57 14.93
C LYS A 2 15.79 -1.18 15.53
N ASP A 3 16.92 -0.53 15.22
CA ASP A 3 17.16 0.84 15.68
C ASP A 3 16.21 1.82 14.99
N VAL A 4 15.36 2.48 15.78
CA VAL A 4 14.43 3.49 15.26
C VAL A 4 15.19 4.76 14.92
N LYS A 5 15.08 5.21 13.67
CA LYS A 5 15.73 6.44 13.19
C LYS A 5 14.81 7.65 13.25
N GLU A 6 13.53 7.44 12.95
CA GLU A 6 12.51 8.48 12.86
C GLU A 6 11.16 7.94 13.31
N LYS A 7 10.22 8.82 13.57
CA LYS A 7 8.86 8.47 13.92
C LYS A 7 7.87 9.26 13.06
N PHE A 8 6.94 8.54 12.46
CA PHE A 8 5.85 9.14 11.70
C PHE A 8 4.51 8.73 12.33
N ARG A 9 3.78 9.67 12.90
CA ARG A 9 2.61 9.38 13.75
C ARG A 9 3.04 8.46 14.90
N ASN A 10 2.41 7.30 15.06
CA ASN A 10 2.80 6.29 16.06
C ASN A 10 3.64 5.15 15.47
N ILE A 11 4.18 5.35 14.27
CA ILE A 11 4.92 4.33 13.54
C ILE A 11 6.41 4.63 13.64
N ASP A 12 7.18 3.63 14.02
CA ASP A 12 8.63 3.69 14.09
C ASP A 12 9.25 3.36 12.73
N ILE A 13 10.03 4.29 12.18
CA ILE A 13 10.76 4.11 10.92
C ILE A 13 12.19 3.72 11.26
N TRP A 14 12.59 2.52 10.86
CA TRP A 14 13.94 2.01 11.14
C TRP A 14 14.90 2.19 9.97
N SER A 15 14.41 2.44 8.76
CA SER A 15 15.24 2.68 7.58
C SER A 15 14.54 3.61 6.59
N PHE A 16 15.32 4.46 5.94
CA PHE A 16 14.92 5.27 4.80
C PHE A 16 16.15 5.78 4.05
N ASP A 17 16.01 6.13 2.78
CA ASP A 17 17.08 6.53 1.88
C ASP A 17 17.09 8.05 1.68
N GLY A 18 17.22 8.81 2.74
CA GLY A 18 17.20 10.27 2.72
C GLY A 18 15.80 10.85 2.53
N LYS A 19 15.75 12.10 2.14
CA LYS A 19 14.51 12.86 1.95
C LYS A 19 13.81 12.43 0.66
N GLY A 20 12.47 12.35 0.71
CA GLY A 20 11.65 12.15 -0.48
C GLY A 20 11.55 13.42 -1.35
N ASP A 21 10.82 13.31 -2.47
CA ASP A 21 10.64 14.39 -3.43
C ASP A 21 9.16 14.54 -3.78
N ILE A 22 8.60 15.71 -3.47
CA ILE A 22 7.20 16.04 -3.81
C ILE A 22 6.93 15.95 -5.32
N ASN A 23 7.93 16.17 -6.17
CA ASN A 23 7.77 16.10 -7.61
C ASN A 23 7.40 14.68 -8.08
N ASN A 24 7.82 13.64 -7.38
CA ASN A 24 7.41 12.26 -7.66
C ASN A 24 5.90 12.08 -7.47
N ILE A 25 5.36 12.66 -6.40
CA ILE A 25 3.92 12.64 -6.10
C ILE A 25 3.14 13.40 -7.18
N LEU A 26 3.56 14.61 -7.49
CA LEU A 26 2.90 15.46 -8.48
C LEU A 26 2.90 14.82 -9.87
N LYS A 27 3.99 14.18 -10.24
CA LYS A 27 4.11 13.44 -11.50
C LYS A 27 3.13 12.27 -11.58
N PHE A 28 3.05 11.46 -10.52
CA PHE A 28 2.14 10.32 -10.45
C PHE A 28 0.68 10.78 -10.53
N GLN A 29 0.32 11.80 -9.77
CA GLN A 29 -1.02 12.40 -9.83
C GLN A 29 -1.39 12.91 -11.22
N SER A 30 -0.44 13.54 -11.90
CA SER A 30 -0.64 14.07 -13.26
C SER A 30 -0.82 12.94 -14.29
N ILE A 31 0.01 11.89 -14.23
CA ILE A 31 -0.06 10.76 -15.16
C ILE A 31 -1.43 10.06 -15.08
N PHE A 32 -1.91 9.81 -13.88
CA PHE A 32 -3.13 9.03 -13.65
C PHE A 32 -4.37 9.89 -13.38
N ASN A 33 -4.22 11.20 -13.35
CA ASN A 33 -5.31 12.16 -13.09
C ASN A 33 -6.07 11.83 -11.79
N ILE A 34 -5.32 11.64 -10.70
CA ILE A 34 -5.85 11.33 -9.37
C ILE A 34 -5.23 12.27 -8.33
N THR A 35 -5.85 12.32 -7.14
CA THR A 35 -5.29 12.99 -5.96
C THR A 35 -4.93 11.93 -4.93
N LEU A 36 -3.64 11.82 -4.60
CA LEU A 36 -3.15 10.89 -3.58
C LEU A 36 -3.49 11.40 -2.18
N PRO A 37 -3.65 10.50 -1.18
CA PRO A 37 -3.94 10.90 0.20
C PRO A 37 -2.88 11.84 0.78
N ASN A 38 -3.31 12.84 1.57
CA ASN A 38 -2.39 13.78 2.20
C ASN A 38 -1.34 13.08 3.06
N THR A 39 -1.73 12.08 3.82
CA THR A 39 -0.81 11.31 4.68
C THR A 39 0.26 10.60 3.86
N TYR A 40 -0.10 10.01 2.73
CA TYR A 40 0.86 9.39 1.80
C TYR A 40 1.81 10.41 1.21
N ARG A 41 1.29 11.56 0.78
CA ARG A 41 2.08 12.67 0.25
C ARG A 41 3.09 13.19 1.28
N GLU A 42 2.65 13.37 2.53
CA GLU A 42 3.51 13.79 3.63
C GLU A 42 4.62 12.77 3.90
N LEU A 43 4.26 11.49 4.02
CA LEU A 43 5.22 10.42 4.29
C LEU A 43 6.27 10.32 3.19
N MET A 44 5.85 10.24 1.93
CA MET A 44 6.74 10.03 0.80
C MET A 44 7.52 11.29 0.38
N THR A 45 7.14 12.45 0.90
CA THR A 45 7.91 13.69 0.76
C THR A 45 8.99 13.79 1.85
N ARG A 46 8.71 13.31 3.05
CA ARG A 46 9.68 13.30 4.15
C ARG A 46 10.75 12.24 3.95
N TYR A 47 10.37 11.06 3.49
CA TYR A 47 11.25 9.89 3.47
C TYR A 47 11.23 9.21 2.11
N ASN A 48 12.41 8.91 1.60
CA ASN A 48 12.56 8.06 0.43
C ASN A 48 12.68 6.61 0.90
N ASN A 49 11.84 5.72 0.38
CA ASN A 49 11.78 4.29 0.72
C ASN A 49 11.67 4.02 2.23
N PRO A 50 10.68 4.57 2.94
CA PRO A 50 10.58 4.35 4.38
C PRO A 50 10.21 2.89 4.69
N LYS A 51 10.85 2.32 5.72
CA LYS A 51 10.56 0.99 6.24
C LYS A 51 10.10 1.07 7.68
N PHE A 52 8.95 0.51 7.94
CA PHE A 52 8.27 0.55 9.23
C PHE A 52 8.64 -0.64 10.10
N GLU A 53 8.79 -0.42 11.40
CA GLU A 53 8.85 -1.50 12.38
C GLU A 53 7.46 -2.13 12.56
N GLN A 54 6.41 -1.29 12.68
CA GLN A 54 5.02 -1.73 12.68
C GLN A 54 4.54 -1.81 11.22
N ASP A 55 4.71 -2.94 10.59
CA ASP A 55 4.42 -3.13 9.16
C ASP A 55 3.30 -4.13 8.88
N THR A 56 2.61 -4.61 9.90
CA THR A 56 1.59 -5.66 9.78
C THR A 56 0.19 -5.09 10.03
N PHE A 57 -0.77 -5.51 9.22
CA PHE A 57 -2.18 -5.15 9.35
C PHE A 57 -3.06 -6.38 9.26
N ASP A 58 -4.23 -6.31 9.90
CA ASP A 58 -5.27 -7.33 9.81
C ASP A 58 -6.30 -6.92 8.75
N PHE A 59 -6.88 -7.90 8.09
CA PHE A 59 -7.99 -7.70 7.17
C PHE A 59 -8.89 -8.94 7.15
N TYR A 60 -10.14 -8.78 6.69
CA TYR A 60 -11.05 -9.89 6.51
C TYR A 60 -11.04 -10.35 5.05
N ASP A 61 -10.66 -11.60 4.85
CA ASP A 61 -10.65 -12.22 3.52
C ASP A 61 -12.07 -12.70 3.16
N LEU A 62 -12.76 -11.91 2.34
CA LEU A 62 -14.15 -12.19 1.93
C LEU A 62 -14.28 -13.48 1.11
N TYR A 63 -13.26 -13.86 0.35
CA TYR A 63 -13.31 -15.04 -0.51
C TYR A 63 -13.13 -16.33 0.28
N HIS A 64 -12.17 -16.35 1.19
CA HIS A 64 -11.90 -17.51 2.05
C HIS A 64 -12.66 -17.46 3.39
N LYS A 65 -13.40 -16.37 3.64
CA LYS A 65 -14.26 -16.15 4.82
C LYS A 65 -13.50 -16.37 6.14
N ARG A 66 -12.38 -15.68 6.27
CA ARG A 66 -11.52 -15.77 7.45
C ARG A 66 -10.81 -14.45 7.74
N GLU A 67 -10.46 -14.27 9.03
CA GLU A 67 -9.51 -13.23 9.41
C GLU A 67 -8.13 -13.58 8.86
N SER A 68 -7.43 -12.56 8.37
CA SER A 68 -6.09 -12.68 7.79
C SER A 68 -5.22 -11.51 8.22
N LEU A 69 -3.92 -11.65 7.97
CA LEU A 69 -2.97 -10.57 8.20
C LEU A 69 -1.90 -10.56 7.09
N ALA A 70 -1.26 -9.42 6.91
CA ALA A 70 -0.14 -9.29 5.99
C ALA A 70 0.83 -8.22 6.49
N SER A 71 2.11 -8.41 6.20
CA SER A 71 3.11 -7.36 6.34
C SER A 71 3.39 -6.75 4.96
N PHE A 72 3.76 -5.46 4.93
CA PHE A 72 3.96 -4.76 3.68
C PHE A 72 5.17 -3.83 3.70
N GLY A 73 5.66 -3.48 2.50
CA GLY A 73 6.64 -2.46 2.26
C GLY A 73 6.19 -1.54 1.13
N PHE A 74 6.50 -0.25 1.23
CA PHE A 74 6.17 0.71 0.17
C PHE A 74 7.02 0.48 -1.07
N ASP A 75 6.40 0.62 -2.25
CA ASP A 75 7.12 0.73 -3.51
C ASP A 75 7.63 2.16 -3.66
N GLY A 76 8.91 2.31 -3.98
CA GLY A 76 9.53 3.61 -4.21
C GLY A 76 9.20 4.18 -5.58
N PHE A 77 9.59 5.43 -5.82
CA PHE A 77 9.42 6.09 -7.13
C PHE A 77 10.62 5.91 -8.05
N ASN A 78 11.80 5.73 -7.49
CA ASN A 78 13.07 5.71 -8.22
C ASN A 78 13.88 4.43 -8.02
N SER A 79 13.35 3.44 -7.32
CA SER A 79 14.02 2.15 -7.16
C SER A 79 14.10 1.40 -8.49
N GLN A 80 15.20 0.70 -8.72
CA GLN A 80 15.39 -0.08 -9.94
C GLN A 80 14.43 -1.27 -10.03
N TYR A 81 14.10 -1.90 -8.91
CA TYR A 81 13.35 -3.15 -8.87
C TYR A 81 11.95 -2.99 -8.24
N GLU A 82 11.84 -2.21 -7.20
CA GLU A 82 10.61 -2.06 -6.42
C GLU A 82 10.11 -0.62 -6.52
N ASN A 83 9.66 -0.22 -7.71
CA ASN A 83 9.06 1.10 -7.87
C ASN A 83 7.59 1.00 -8.27
N ILE A 84 6.84 2.04 -7.95
CA ILE A 84 5.40 2.10 -8.13
C ILE A 84 4.97 1.89 -9.59
N TYR A 85 5.79 2.25 -10.55
CA TYR A 85 5.48 2.09 -11.97
C TYR A 85 5.70 0.65 -12.45
N ASN A 86 6.71 -0.04 -11.93
CA ASN A 86 7.00 -1.43 -12.28
C ASN A 86 5.99 -2.40 -11.65
N GLN A 87 5.36 -2.02 -10.56
CA GLN A 87 4.35 -2.81 -9.87
C GLN A 87 2.92 -2.50 -10.36
N PHE A 88 2.79 -1.70 -11.40
CA PHE A 88 1.49 -1.34 -11.95
C PHE A 88 0.81 -2.56 -12.60
N ILE A 89 -0.41 -2.83 -12.20
CA ILE A 89 -1.22 -3.92 -12.73
C ILE A 89 -2.20 -3.36 -13.76
N TYR A 90 -2.02 -3.73 -15.01
CA TYR A 90 -2.83 -3.19 -16.11
C TYR A 90 -4.29 -3.69 -16.05
N SER A 91 -5.23 -2.76 -16.25
CA SER A 91 -6.66 -3.06 -16.19
C SER A 91 -7.19 -3.89 -17.35
N ASP A 92 -6.51 -3.91 -18.46
CA ASP A 92 -6.83 -4.75 -19.62
C ASP A 92 -6.29 -6.20 -19.48
N GLU A 93 -5.55 -6.47 -18.45
CA GLU A 93 -5.06 -7.79 -18.08
C GLU A 93 -5.75 -8.26 -16.79
N ASP A 94 -4.99 -8.41 -15.72
CA ASP A 94 -5.45 -8.98 -14.45
C ASP A 94 -5.88 -7.93 -13.42
N GLY A 95 -5.62 -6.66 -13.69
CA GLY A 95 -5.90 -5.54 -12.79
C GLY A 95 -7.25 -4.88 -13.03
N TYR A 96 -7.46 -3.75 -12.35
CA TYR A 96 -8.72 -3.00 -12.33
C TYR A 96 -8.49 -1.55 -12.69
N GLU A 97 -9.43 -0.93 -13.42
CA GLU A 97 -9.44 0.53 -13.59
C GLU A 97 -9.59 1.22 -12.23
N ASN A 98 -8.93 2.36 -12.08
CA ASN A 98 -8.97 3.20 -10.87
C ASN A 98 -8.44 2.50 -9.61
N VAL A 99 -7.57 1.51 -9.76
CA VAL A 99 -6.87 0.82 -8.67
C VAL A 99 -5.37 0.93 -8.92
N TYR A 100 -4.63 1.52 -7.96
CA TYR A 100 -3.21 1.83 -8.11
C TYR A 100 -2.41 1.24 -6.96
N SER A 101 -1.50 0.33 -7.27
CA SER A 101 -0.60 -0.27 -6.30
C SER A 101 0.39 0.76 -5.75
N PHE A 102 0.58 0.80 -4.44
CA PHE A 102 1.58 1.65 -3.78
C PHE A 102 2.51 0.87 -2.84
N ALA A 103 2.20 -0.37 -2.57
CA ALA A 103 2.96 -1.22 -1.67
C ALA A 103 2.75 -2.69 -2.02
N HIS A 104 3.65 -3.53 -1.55
CA HIS A 104 3.54 -4.98 -1.73
C HIS A 104 3.65 -5.69 -0.39
N THR A 105 3.04 -6.86 -0.30
CA THR A 105 3.12 -7.71 0.91
C THR A 105 4.24 -8.73 0.78
N SER A 106 4.58 -9.36 1.90
CA SER A 106 5.59 -10.43 1.93
C SER A 106 5.21 -11.65 1.10
N GLU A 107 3.90 -11.85 0.84
CA GLU A 107 3.41 -12.93 -0.03
C GLU A 107 3.38 -12.54 -1.51
N GLY A 108 3.80 -11.34 -1.88
CA GLY A 108 3.80 -10.85 -3.26
C GLY A 108 2.48 -10.28 -3.74
N ASN A 109 1.57 -9.94 -2.84
CA ASN A 109 0.31 -9.27 -3.16
C ASN A 109 0.49 -7.74 -3.15
N TRP A 110 -0.46 -7.01 -3.76
CA TRP A 110 -0.38 -5.55 -3.86
C TRP A 110 -1.40 -4.87 -2.96
N LEU A 111 -0.92 -3.92 -2.15
CA LEU A 111 -1.76 -2.99 -1.42
C LEU A 111 -2.01 -1.77 -2.31
N CYS A 112 -3.27 -1.42 -2.51
CA CYS A 112 -3.66 -0.48 -3.56
C CYS A 112 -4.55 0.65 -3.02
N PHE A 113 -4.38 1.83 -3.63
CA PHE A 113 -5.39 2.89 -3.56
C PHE A 113 -6.52 2.54 -4.52
N ASP A 114 -7.72 2.41 -3.98
CA ASP A 114 -8.91 1.97 -4.72
C ASP A 114 -9.88 3.15 -4.91
N TYR A 115 -9.88 3.71 -6.13
CA TYR A 115 -10.72 4.85 -6.50
C TYR A 115 -12.01 4.44 -7.24
N ARG A 116 -12.36 3.15 -7.26
CA ARG A 116 -13.50 2.67 -8.06
C ARG A 116 -14.83 3.28 -7.65
N ASP A 117 -15.06 3.48 -6.35
CA ASP A 117 -16.31 4.05 -5.83
C ASP A 117 -16.35 5.58 -5.96
N SER A 118 -15.20 6.24 -5.96
CA SER A 118 -15.08 7.70 -6.02
C SER A 118 -13.78 8.11 -6.72
N PRO A 119 -13.76 8.20 -8.06
CA PRO A 119 -12.53 8.46 -8.83
C PRO A 119 -11.86 9.81 -8.53
N THR A 120 -12.59 10.78 -7.99
CA THR A 120 -12.09 12.14 -7.71
C THR A 120 -11.75 12.39 -6.24
N THR A 121 -11.91 11.39 -5.38
CA THR A 121 -11.60 11.55 -3.95
C THR A 121 -10.10 11.74 -3.71
N SER A 122 -9.75 12.45 -2.62
CA SER A 122 -8.39 12.49 -2.07
C SER A 122 -8.18 11.44 -0.97
N GLU A 123 -9.22 10.66 -0.62
CA GLU A 123 -9.20 9.64 0.41
C GLU A 123 -9.77 8.33 -0.13
N PRO A 124 -9.04 7.65 -1.04
CA PRO A 124 -9.50 6.39 -1.62
C PRO A 124 -9.53 5.28 -0.57
N LYS A 125 -10.35 4.28 -0.83
CA LYS A 125 -10.31 3.03 -0.05
C LYS A 125 -8.99 2.32 -0.28
N ILE A 126 -8.63 1.45 0.66
CA ILE A 126 -7.46 0.59 0.54
C ILE A 126 -7.93 -0.83 0.29
N SER A 127 -7.42 -1.44 -0.77
CA SER A 127 -7.73 -2.80 -1.19
C SER A 127 -6.46 -3.61 -1.40
N LEU A 128 -6.56 -4.92 -1.26
CA LEU A 128 -5.46 -5.87 -1.50
C LEU A 128 -5.77 -6.70 -2.74
N VAL A 129 -4.90 -6.66 -3.73
CA VAL A 129 -4.98 -7.50 -4.93
C VAL A 129 -4.15 -8.75 -4.71
N ILE A 130 -4.77 -9.91 -4.82
CA ILE A 130 -4.14 -11.21 -4.56
C ILE A 130 -3.55 -11.77 -5.84
N HIS A 131 -2.23 -11.95 -5.83
CA HIS A 131 -1.48 -12.52 -6.94
C HIS A 131 -1.91 -13.95 -7.25
N ASP A 132 -2.15 -14.23 -8.54
CA ASP A 132 -2.48 -15.57 -9.06
C ASP A 132 -3.75 -16.23 -8.51
N GLU A 133 -4.60 -15.49 -7.79
CA GLU A 133 -5.93 -15.96 -7.46
C GLU A 133 -6.96 -15.15 -8.25
N TYR A 134 -7.83 -15.84 -8.98
CA TYR A 134 -8.77 -15.22 -9.91
C TYR A 134 -10.20 -15.22 -9.38
N ASN A 135 -10.90 -14.13 -9.67
CA ASN A 135 -12.35 -14.12 -9.64
C ASN A 135 -12.83 -14.68 -10.99
N ASP A 136 -13.31 -15.91 -11.00
CA ASP A 136 -13.67 -16.64 -12.22
C ASP A 136 -14.83 -15.97 -12.99
N GLU A 137 -15.66 -15.16 -12.32
CA GLU A 137 -16.77 -14.46 -12.95
C GLU A 137 -16.29 -13.34 -13.89
N ILE A 138 -15.16 -12.70 -13.58
CA ILE A 138 -14.64 -11.55 -14.33
C ILE A 138 -13.27 -11.77 -14.94
N GLY A 139 -12.61 -12.89 -14.61
CA GLY A 139 -11.29 -13.23 -15.15
C GLY A 139 -10.14 -12.32 -14.69
N LYS A 140 -10.30 -11.68 -13.53
CA LYS A 140 -9.28 -10.81 -12.93
C LYS A 140 -8.82 -11.36 -11.59
N TRP A 141 -7.66 -10.93 -11.13
CA TRP A 141 -7.19 -11.30 -9.79
C TRP A 141 -8.18 -10.86 -8.72
N LEU A 142 -8.23 -11.60 -7.62
CA LEU A 142 -9.08 -11.24 -6.47
C LEU A 142 -8.66 -9.90 -5.91
N ILE A 143 -9.64 -9.08 -5.54
CA ILE A 143 -9.43 -7.83 -4.84
C ILE A 143 -10.25 -7.83 -3.56
N LEU A 144 -9.59 -7.56 -2.43
CA LEU A 144 -10.18 -7.63 -1.08
C LEU A 144 -10.17 -6.25 -0.43
N PRO A 145 -11.27 -5.83 0.21
CA PRO A 145 -11.26 -4.59 0.97
C PRO A 145 -10.37 -4.73 2.22
N VAL A 146 -9.58 -3.69 2.51
CA VAL A 146 -8.73 -3.63 3.70
C VAL A 146 -9.22 -2.55 4.66
N ALA A 147 -9.40 -1.32 4.17
CA ALA A 147 -9.80 -0.19 5.00
C ALA A 147 -10.49 0.90 4.16
N ASN A 148 -11.16 1.83 4.84
CA ASN A 148 -11.86 2.95 4.18
C ASN A 148 -10.91 4.03 3.66
N ASN A 149 -9.72 4.14 4.24
CA ASN A 149 -8.68 5.09 3.85
C ASN A 149 -7.31 4.64 4.36
N LEU A 150 -6.26 5.34 3.95
CA LEU A 150 -4.89 5.03 4.36
C LEU A 150 -4.65 5.27 5.86
N ASP A 151 -5.23 6.32 6.42
CA ASP A 151 -5.08 6.63 7.85
C ASP A 151 -5.56 5.48 8.73
N ASP A 152 -6.66 4.84 8.38
CA ASP A 152 -7.18 3.68 9.12
C ASP A 152 -6.22 2.51 9.07
N VAL A 153 -5.53 2.28 7.95
CA VAL A 153 -4.48 1.26 7.86
C VAL A 153 -3.32 1.61 8.77
N LEU A 154 -2.81 2.83 8.67
CA LEU A 154 -1.64 3.26 9.45
C LEU A 154 -1.90 3.23 10.96
N ASP A 155 -3.10 3.60 11.38
CA ASP A 155 -3.50 3.58 12.80
C ASP A 155 -3.67 2.16 13.34
N SER A 156 -3.85 1.17 12.49
CA SER A 156 -4.03 -0.25 12.86
C SER A 156 -2.74 -1.07 12.83
N LEU A 157 -1.63 -0.51 12.35
CA LEU A 157 -0.39 -1.23 12.19
C LEU A 157 0.21 -1.69 13.51
N TYR A 158 0.83 -2.86 13.48
CA TYR A 158 1.52 -3.42 14.64
C TYR A 158 2.79 -4.15 14.21
N ASP A 159 3.67 -4.38 15.17
CA ASP A 159 4.83 -5.27 15.01
C ASP A 159 4.38 -6.71 15.25
N PHE A 160 4.54 -7.55 14.24
CA PHE A 160 4.14 -8.96 14.31
C PHE A 160 4.81 -9.69 15.48
N ASN A 161 6.11 -9.46 15.68
CA ASN A 161 6.86 -10.14 16.73
C ASN A 161 6.49 -9.68 18.15
N GLU A 162 6.00 -8.46 18.31
CA GLU A 162 5.47 -7.98 19.59
C GLU A 162 4.11 -8.61 19.90
N ARG A 163 3.24 -8.74 18.88
CA ARG A 163 1.91 -9.33 19.07
C ARG A 163 1.97 -10.85 19.23
N TYR A 164 2.85 -11.50 18.49
CA TYR A 164 3.01 -12.96 18.45
C TYR A 164 4.46 -13.35 18.77
N PRO A 165 4.90 -13.19 20.02
CA PRO A 165 6.27 -13.56 20.41
C PRO A 165 6.48 -15.08 20.34
N ASP A 166 7.73 -15.48 20.01
CA ASP A 166 8.15 -16.89 19.97
C ASP A 166 8.08 -17.57 21.35
#